data_14752d27ff9d02c7ddb6e63673529978
#
_entry.id   14752d27ff9d02c7ddb6e63673529978
#
_cell.length_a   1.000
_cell.length_b   1.000
_cell.length_c   1.000
_cell.angle_alpha   90.00
_cell.angle_beta   90.00
_cell.angle_gamma   90.00
#
_symmetry.space_group_name_H-M   'P 1'
#
loop_
_entity.id
_entity.type
_entity.pdbx_description
1 polymer ?
#
loop_
_entity_poly.entity_id
_entity_poly.type
_entity_poly.pdbx_seq_one_letter_code
_entity_poly.pdbx_strand_id
1 'polypeptide(L)'
;MTTRIGVSTAILTAVLFCGVTLAQEPVVNIDKKHHPNLAEAQRLVVEANHYISEAQKDNKYDMQGHAEKARQLLAQVNQELRAAADAANATEHNKH
;
A
#
# COMPACT_ATOMS: atom_id res chain seq x y z
N MET A 1 17.22 -20.19 38.03
CA MET A 1 17.06 -19.96 37.64
C MET A 1 16.33 -19.78 36.83
N THR A 2 16.08 -19.67 36.45
CA THR A 2 15.58 -19.50 35.69
C THR A 2 15.00 -18.77 35.08
N THR A 3 14.89 -18.14 34.82
CA THR A 3 14.49 -17.32 34.23
C THR A 3 14.35 -17.12 33.14
N ARG A 4 14.61 -16.80 32.58
CA ARG A 4 14.69 -16.52 31.60
C ARG A 4 13.92 -16.58 30.76
N ILE A 5 13.86 -16.43 30.40
CA ILE A 5 13.23 -16.68 29.62
C ILE A 5 12.22 -16.12 28.99
N GLY A 6 11.55 -15.96 29.00
CA GLY A 6 10.56 -15.53 28.33
C GLY A 6 10.82 -14.62 27.48
N VAL A 7 11.38 -14.06 27.46
CA VAL A 7 11.72 -13.19 26.72
C VAL A 7 11.49 -13.25 25.44
N SER A 8 11.98 -13.75 24.88
CA SER A 8 11.91 -13.84 23.60
C SER A 8 10.75 -13.66 23.01
N THR A 9 9.94 -14.07 23.26
CA THR A 9 8.87 -13.99 22.68
C THR A 9 8.47 -12.86 22.00
N ALA A 10 8.39 -12.00 22.51
CA ALA A 10 7.93 -10.88 21.93
C ALA A 10 8.28 -10.76 20.62
N ILE A 11 9.24 -10.79 20.30
CA ILE A 11 9.63 -10.63 19.12
C ILE A 11 8.86 -11.07 18.11
N LEU A 12 8.61 -12.09 18.09
CA LEU A 12 7.94 -12.56 17.12
C LEU A 12 6.90 -11.85 16.68
N THR A 13 6.21 -11.41 17.37
CA THR A 13 5.17 -10.80 16.97
C THR A 13 5.39 -9.94 15.91
N ALA A 14 6.14 -9.20 16.02
CA ALA A 14 6.34 -8.26 15.11
C ALA A 14 6.37 -8.80 13.82
N VAL A 15 6.97 -9.61 13.60
CA VAL A 15 7.08 -10.12 12.46
C VAL A 15 5.92 -10.38 11.83
N LEU A 16 5.11 -10.88 12.38
CA LEU A 16 4.04 -11.19 11.79
C LEU A 16 3.48 -10.24 11.06
N PHE A 17 3.32 -9.22 11.43
CA PHE A 17 2.73 -8.32 10.83
C PHE A 17 3.10 -8.11 9.57
N CYS A 18 4.11 -8.12 9.34
CA CYS A 18 4.58 -7.93 8.18
C CYS A 18 3.94 -8.73 7.23
N GLY A 19 3.77 -9.75 7.51
CA GLY A 19 3.30 -10.60 6.58
C GLY A 19 2.08 -10.25 6.11
N VAL A 20 1.39 -9.65 6.64
CA VAL A 20 0.27 -9.41 6.30
C VAL A 20 0.02 -8.68 5.33
N THR A 21 0.66 -8.08 5.03
CA THR A 21 0.44 -7.36 4.10
C THR A 21 0.06 -7.83 2.89
N LEU A 22 -0.75 -8.48 2.68
CA LEU A 22 -1.09 -8.91 1.56
C LEU A 22 -1.67 -7.84 0.95
N ALA A 23 -1.11 -7.15 0.31
CA ALA A 23 -1.57 -6.02 -0.21
C ALA A 23 -2.65 -6.21 -1.14
N GLN A 24 -3.51 -5.36 -1.18
CA GLN A 24 -4.51 -5.43 -2.08
C GLN A 24 -4.13 -4.71 -3.30
N GLU A 25 -4.68 -5.01 -4.41
CA GLU A 25 -4.43 -4.29 -5.64
C GLU A 25 -4.90 -2.87 -5.51
N PRO A 26 -4.20 -1.91 -6.02
CA PRO A 26 -4.65 -0.52 -5.94
C PRO A 26 -5.92 -0.32 -6.75
N VAL A 27 -6.79 0.51 -6.28
CA VAL A 27 -8.03 0.81 -6.97
C VAL A 27 -8.30 2.29 -6.91
N VAL A 28 -9.16 2.79 -7.78
CA VAL A 28 -9.50 4.19 -7.75
C VAL A 28 -10.74 4.34 -6.91
N ASN A 29 -10.61 4.92 -5.75
CA ASN A 29 -11.73 5.09 -4.84
C ASN A 29 -11.79 6.48 -4.23
N ILE A 30 -11.14 7.47 -4.82
CA ILE A 30 -11.22 8.85 -4.35
C ILE A 30 -12.15 9.60 -5.27
N ASP A 31 -13.03 10.43 -4.68
CA ASP A 31 -14.00 11.18 -5.41
C ASP A 31 -13.33 12.22 -6.29
N LYS A 32 -13.48 12.11 -7.60
CA LYS A 32 -12.88 13.01 -8.51
C LYS A 32 -13.44 14.40 -8.42
N LYS A 33 -14.66 14.58 -8.00
CA LYS A 33 -15.19 15.89 -7.90
C LYS A 33 -14.59 16.67 -6.78
N HIS A 34 -14.35 16.08 -5.65
CA HIS A 34 -13.81 16.80 -4.51
C HIS A 34 -12.28 16.80 -4.48
N HIS A 35 -11.66 15.78 -5.00
CA HIS A 35 -10.22 15.68 -4.95
C HIS A 35 -9.66 15.24 -6.29
N PRO A 36 -9.76 16.10 -7.31
CA PRO A 36 -9.37 15.68 -8.65
C PRO A 36 -7.92 15.25 -8.79
N ASN A 37 -7.02 15.94 -8.10
CA ASN A 37 -5.63 15.58 -8.26
C ASN A 37 -5.27 14.30 -7.51
N LEU A 38 -5.90 14.06 -6.36
CA LEU A 38 -5.66 12.82 -5.64
C LEU A 38 -6.29 11.65 -6.40
N ALA A 39 -7.46 11.87 -7.00
CA ALA A 39 -8.08 10.82 -7.79
C ALA A 39 -7.22 10.51 -9.02
N GLU A 40 -6.65 11.54 -9.63
CA GLU A 40 -5.80 11.32 -10.77
C GLU A 40 -4.53 10.58 -10.37
N ALA A 41 -3.97 10.88 -9.20
CA ALA A 41 -2.81 10.15 -8.72
C ALA A 41 -3.16 8.67 -8.52
N GLN A 42 -4.35 8.37 -8.02
CA GLN A 42 -4.75 6.98 -7.87
C GLN A 42 -4.88 6.30 -9.23
N ARG A 43 -5.40 7.02 -10.21
CA ARG A 43 -5.54 6.46 -11.54
C ARG A 43 -4.18 6.07 -12.10
N LEU A 44 -3.19 6.94 -11.88
CA LEU A 44 -1.84 6.67 -12.36
C LEU A 44 -1.19 5.50 -11.61
N VAL A 45 -1.50 5.35 -10.33
CA VAL A 45 -0.98 4.23 -9.57
C VAL A 45 -1.57 2.93 -10.10
N VAL A 46 -2.86 2.92 -10.39
CA VAL A 46 -3.50 1.73 -10.91
C VAL A 46 -2.91 1.39 -12.28
N GLU A 47 -2.67 2.40 -13.11
CA GLU A 47 -2.11 2.16 -14.41
C GLU A 47 -0.68 1.65 -14.29
N ALA A 48 0.12 2.21 -13.39
CA ALA A 48 1.48 1.74 -13.19
C ALA A 48 1.47 0.28 -12.72
N ASN A 49 0.55 -0.06 -11.83
CA ASN A 49 0.47 -1.42 -11.33
C ASN A 49 0.15 -2.39 -12.48
N HIS A 50 -0.72 -1.95 -13.39
CA HIS A 50 -1.08 -2.78 -14.53
C HIS A 50 0.15 -3.03 -15.41
N TYR A 51 0.94 -2.01 -15.68
CA TYR A 51 2.10 -2.18 -16.54
C TYR A 51 3.17 -3.06 -15.88
N ILE A 52 3.33 -2.95 -14.57
CA ILE A 52 4.29 -3.81 -13.89
C ILE A 52 3.82 -5.26 -13.96
N SER A 53 2.52 -5.47 -13.83
CA SER A 53 1.98 -6.81 -13.94
C SER A 53 2.22 -7.38 -15.34
N GLU A 54 2.08 -6.54 -16.36
CA GLU A 54 2.35 -6.99 -17.72
C GLU A 54 3.84 -7.31 -17.89
N ALA A 55 4.70 -6.51 -17.29
CA ALA A 55 6.13 -6.78 -17.36
C ALA A 55 6.46 -8.11 -16.69
N GLN A 56 5.76 -8.44 -15.61
CA GLN A 56 5.99 -9.72 -14.95
C GLN A 56 5.59 -10.87 -15.86
N LYS A 57 4.55 -10.70 -16.65
CA LYS A 57 4.14 -11.76 -17.54
C LYS A 57 5.12 -11.92 -18.69
N ASP A 58 5.74 -10.83 -19.09
CA ASP A 58 6.67 -10.87 -20.20
C ASP A 58 8.01 -11.47 -19.85
N ASN A 59 8.34 -11.54 -18.57
CA ASN A 59 9.64 -12.01 -18.17
C ASN A 59 9.60 -13.41 -17.66
N LYS A 60 10.59 -14.23 -18.05
CA LYS A 60 10.62 -15.54 -17.57
C LYS A 60 11.10 -15.62 -16.16
N TYR A 61 11.83 -14.64 -15.70
CA TYR A 61 12.40 -14.66 -14.37
C TYR A 61 11.70 -13.62 -13.55
N ASP A 62 11.73 -13.73 -12.25
CA ASP A 62 10.97 -12.84 -11.39
C ASP A 62 11.65 -11.50 -11.15
N MET A 63 12.65 -11.15 -11.91
CA MET A 63 13.32 -9.90 -11.77
C MET A 63 13.78 -9.66 -10.33
N GLN A 64 14.19 -10.75 -9.69
CA GLN A 64 14.71 -10.73 -8.32
C GLN A 64 13.69 -10.20 -7.33
N GLY A 65 12.44 -10.32 -7.64
CA GLY A 65 11.38 -9.88 -6.74
C GLY A 65 11.13 -8.39 -6.76
N HIS A 66 11.88 -7.64 -7.57
CA HIS A 66 11.74 -6.19 -7.54
C HIS A 66 10.41 -5.72 -8.14
N ALA A 67 9.92 -6.41 -9.15
CA ALA A 67 8.65 -6.00 -9.74
C ALA A 67 7.50 -6.22 -8.76
N GLU A 68 7.53 -7.32 -8.03
CA GLU A 68 6.50 -7.57 -7.05
C GLU A 68 6.60 -6.56 -5.91
N LYS A 69 7.82 -6.20 -5.52
CA LYS A 69 8.00 -5.23 -4.47
C LYS A 69 7.45 -3.89 -4.94
N ALA A 70 7.65 -3.54 -6.20
CA ALA A 70 7.13 -2.29 -6.73
C ALA A 70 5.60 -2.30 -6.67
N ARG A 71 4.96 -3.42 -6.97
CA ARG A 71 3.52 -3.48 -6.89
C ARG A 71 3.03 -3.32 -5.47
N GLN A 72 3.76 -3.87 -4.50
CA GLN A 72 3.38 -3.73 -3.10
C GLN A 72 3.52 -2.28 -2.66
N LEU A 73 4.56 -1.59 -3.14
CA LEU A 73 4.74 -0.19 -2.79
C LEU A 73 3.64 0.67 -3.43
N LEU A 74 3.20 0.32 -4.62
CA LEU A 74 2.10 1.06 -5.24
C LEU A 74 0.81 0.87 -4.45
N ALA A 75 0.60 -0.31 -3.89
CA ALA A 75 -0.59 -0.53 -3.07
C ALA A 75 -0.52 0.35 -1.82
N GLN A 76 0.67 0.52 -1.25
CA GLN A 76 0.82 1.37 -0.09
C GLN A 76 0.60 2.83 -0.48
N VAL A 77 1.12 3.26 -1.61
CA VAL A 77 0.91 4.61 -2.08
C VAL A 77 -0.59 4.85 -2.22
N ASN A 78 -1.31 3.90 -2.76
CA ASN A 78 -2.73 4.06 -2.98
C ASN A 78 -3.47 4.24 -1.66
N GLN A 79 -3.06 3.52 -0.63
CA GLN A 79 -3.69 3.67 0.67
C GLN A 79 -3.40 5.04 1.25
N GLU A 80 -2.20 5.55 1.05
CA GLU A 80 -1.86 6.87 1.56
C GLU A 80 -2.61 7.97 0.81
N LEU A 81 -2.86 7.78 -0.49
CA LEU A 81 -3.63 8.73 -1.24
C LEU A 81 -5.06 8.80 -0.71
N ARG A 82 -5.62 7.65 -0.36
CA ARG A 82 -6.96 7.62 0.20
C ARG A 82 -6.97 8.27 1.57
N ALA A 83 -5.95 8.03 2.37
CA ALA A 83 -5.85 8.65 3.69
C ALA A 83 -5.73 10.16 3.55
N ALA A 84 -5.05 10.63 2.51
CA ALA A 84 -4.91 12.06 2.28
C ALA A 84 -6.29 12.68 1.94
N ALA A 85 -7.07 11.99 1.14
CA ALA A 85 -8.40 12.48 0.80
C ALA A 85 -9.29 12.51 2.03
N ASP A 86 -9.20 11.49 2.87
CA ASP A 86 -10.00 11.43 4.08
C ASP A 86 -9.59 12.55 5.05
N ALA A 87 -8.30 12.83 5.15
CA ALA A 87 -7.82 13.89 6.02
C ALA A 87 -8.29 15.25 5.51
N ALA A 88 -8.28 15.43 4.20
CA ALA A 88 -8.73 16.69 3.62
C ALA A 88 -10.23 16.88 3.89
N ASN A 89 -11.00 15.80 3.78
CA ASN A 89 -12.42 15.89 4.04
C ASN A 89 -12.68 16.24 5.51
N ALA A 90 -11.92 15.66 6.42
CA ALA A 90 -12.10 15.95 7.84
C ALA A 90 -11.77 17.40 8.13
N THR A 91 -10.76 17.93 7.48
CA THR A 91 -10.38 19.30 7.71
C THR A 91 -11.46 20.24 7.21
N GLU A 92 -12.03 19.92 6.06
CA GLU A 92 -13.05 20.76 5.55
C GLU A 92 -14.26 20.79 6.45
N HIS A 93 -14.63 19.68 7.02
CA HIS A 93 -15.75 19.66 7.89
C HIS A 93 -15.44 20.47 9.14
N ASN A 94 -14.25 20.47 9.63
CA ASN A 94 -13.92 21.20 10.83
C ASN A 94 -13.81 22.69 10.61
N LYS A 95 -13.82 23.14 9.42
CA LYS A 95 -13.73 24.53 9.19
C LYS A 95 -14.97 25.24 9.49
N HIS A 96 -16.01 24.59 9.70
CA HIS A 96 -17.21 25.32 10.03
C HIS A 96 -17.37 25.41 11.50
#